data_a6013079ce26d41c04e466b51426c8ee
#
_entry.id   a6013079ce26d41c04e466b51426c8ee
#
_cell.length_a   1.000
_cell.length_b   1.000
_cell.length_c   1.000
_cell.angle_alpha   90.00
_cell.angle_beta   90.00
_cell.angle_gamma   90.00
#
_symmetry.space_group_name_H-M   'P 1'
#
loop_
_entity.id
_entity.type
_entity.pdbx_description
1 polymer ?
#
loop_
_entity_poly.entity_id
_entity_poly.type
_entity_poly.pdbx_seq_one_letter_code
_entity_poly.pdbx_strand_id
1 'polypeptide(L)'
;AKANHPDRGGSTETMQKINVEFEKLYDIWKDRPATQGTASGYENDFTDATAREYTQHVYNEYKFTGRNYNGQSVKEVTEIIRDWLKKTYPGYKFSLTRWHYSSIVIKLLEADFEAFIDKSKRRKQLNVYWLHEDKELTDRAREVMVNIRDFANSYNFDDSDMMTDYFHVHFYLNIEIGSD
;
A
#
# COMPACT_ATOMS: atom_id res chain seq x y z
N ALA A 1 2.20 -7.07 -24.53
CA ALA A 1 3.32 -7.96 -24.81
C ALA A 1 2.87 -9.42 -24.98
N LYS A 2 2.21 -10.04 -23.97
CA LYS A 2 1.83 -11.48 -24.00
C LYS A 2 0.97 -11.90 -25.22
N ALA A 3 0.06 -11.04 -25.71
CA ALA A 3 -0.80 -11.33 -26.85
C ALA A 3 -0.08 -11.28 -28.21
N ASN A 4 1.04 -10.55 -28.28
CA ASN A 4 1.79 -10.33 -29.50
C ASN A 4 3.12 -11.09 -29.55
N HIS A 5 3.35 -12.01 -28.60
CA HIS A 5 4.57 -12.82 -28.57
C HIS A 5 4.58 -13.83 -29.73
N PRO A 6 5.71 -14.00 -30.45
CA PRO A 6 5.82 -14.92 -31.60
C PRO A 6 5.38 -16.35 -31.28
N ASP A 7 5.71 -16.87 -30.10
CA ASP A 7 5.32 -18.23 -29.65
C ASP A 7 3.81 -18.43 -29.47
N ARG A 8 3.04 -17.35 -29.53
CA ARG A 8 1.55 -17.36 -29.45
C ARG A 8 0.89 -16.86 -30.73
N GLY A 9 1.60 -16.87 -31.84
CA GLY A 9 1.10 -16.44 -33.14
C GLY A 9 1.18 -14.93 -33.41
N GLY A 10 1.91 -14.18 -32.58
CA GLY A 10 2.17 -12.77 -32.81
C GLY A 10 3.32 -12.55 -33.81
N SER A 11 3.39 -11.32 -34.36
CA SER A 11 4.44 -10.95 -35.30
C SER A 11 5.71 -10.52 -34.57
N THR A 12 6.86 -11.05 -35.00
CA THR A 12 8.20 -10.65 -34.51
C THR A 12 8.44 -9.14 -34.67
N GLU A 13 7.99 -8.57 -35.79
CA GLU A 13 8.12 -7.13 -36.08
C GLU A 13 7.29 -6.28 -35.10
N THR A 14 6.11 -6.75 -34.73
CA THR A 14 5.26 -6.07 -33.74
C THR A 14 5.91 -6.11 -32.34
N MET A 15 6.51 -7.23 -31.96
CA MET A 15 7.23 -7.34 -30.69
C MET A 15 8.48 -6.45 -30.67
N GLN A 16 9.23 -6.37 -31.76
CA GLN A 16 10.39 -5.46 -31.85
C GLN A 16 9.97 -4.00 -31.68
N LYS A 17 8.87 -3.58 -32.31
CA LYS A 17 8.33 -2.22 -32.15
C LYS A 17 7.91 -1.95 -30.70
N ILE A 18 7.22 -2.90 -30.06
CA ILE A 18 6.82 -2.78 -28.65
C ILE A 18 8.06 -2.65 -27.75
N ASN A 19 9.10 -3.43 -27.98
CA ASN A 19 10.32 -3.38 -27.19
C ASN A 19 11.06 -2.05 -27.37
N VAL A 20 11.18 -1.55 -28.60
CA VAL A 20 11.81 -0.25 -28.89
C VAL A 20 11.02 0.90 -28.22
N GLU A 21 9.71 0.87 -28.28
CA GLU A 21 8.86 1.86 -27.59
C GLU A 21 9.00 1.75 -26.07
N PHE A 22 9.05 0.54 -25.53
CA PHE A 22 9.27 0.31 -24.11
C PHE A 22 10.63 0.84 -23.66
N GLU A 23 11.70 0.57 -24.39
CA GLU A 23 13.04 1.09 -24.09
C GLU A 23 13.08 2.61 -24.10
N LYS A 24 12.45 3.26 -25.08
CA LYS A 24 12.34 4.73 -25.13
C LYS A 24 11.60 5.30 -23.92
N LEU A 25 10.48 4.68 -23.55
CA LEU A 25 9.72 5.08 -22.38
C LEU A 25 10.51 4.82 -21.09
N TYR A 26 11.18 3.68 -20.99
CA TYR A 26 12.03 3.35 -19.86
C TYR A 26 13.17 4.36 -19.68
N ASP A 27 13.85 4.74 -20.76
CA ASP A 27 14.93 5.75 -20.74
C ASP A 27 14.44 7.13 -20.30
N ILE A 28 13.20 7.50 -20.65
CA ILE A 28 12.57 8.76 -20.22
C ILE A 28 12.21 8.71 -18.73
N TRP A 29 11.86 7.53 -18.21
CA TRP A 29 11.34 7.40 -16.84
C TRP A 29 12.41 7.03 -15.81
N LYS A 30 13.47 6.29 -16.19
CA LYS A 30 14.52 5.84 -15.27
C LYS A 30 15.30 6.98 -14.61
N ASP A 31 15.47 8.09 -15.34
CA ASP A 31 16.24 9.27 -14.90
C ASP A 31 15.34 10.42 -14.39
N ARG A 32 14.02 10.21 -14.30
CA ARG A 32 13.17 11.21 -13.64
C ARG A 32 13.49 11.20 -12.16
N PRO A 33 14.03 12.30 -11.59
CA PRO A 33 14.07 12.46 -10.17
C PRO A 33 12.63 12.31 -9.68
N ALA A 34 12.43 11.48 -8.65
CA ALA A 34 11.18 11.47 -7.92
C ALA A 34 10.83 12.94 -7.68
N THR A 35 9.73 13.40 -8.25
CA THR A 35 9.33 14.80 -8.17
C THR A 35 9.33 15.14 -6.69
N GLN A 36 10.32 15.94 -6.27
CA GLN A 36 10.28 16.60 -4.97
C GLN A 36 9.08 17.53 -5.06
N GLY A 37 7.92 17.03 -4.64
CA GLY A 37 6.77 17.85 -4.36
C GLY A 37 7.23 18.86 -3.33
N THR A 38 7.27 20.12 -3.72
CA THR A 38 7.48 21.24 -2.81
C THR A 38 6.52 21.05 -1.65
N ALA A 39 7.08 20.94 -0.45
CA ALA A 39 6.33 20.87 0.79
C ALA A 39 5.46 22.13 0.94
N SER A 40 4.25 22.08 0.45
CA SER A 40 3.22 23.09 0.62
C SER A 40 1.90 22.36 0.89
N GLY A 41 1.64 22.10 2.14
CA GLY A 41 0.31 22.18 2.70
C GLY A 41 -0.69 21.05 2.47
N TYR A 42 -0.31 19.86 2.00
CA TYR A 42 -1.28 18.77 1.85
C TYR A 42 -0.71 17.44 2.34
N GLU A 43 -1.06 17.08 3.58
CA GLU A 43 -0.78 15.77 4.17
C GLU A 43 -1.40 14.58 3.36
N ASN A 44 -2.35 14.86 2.46
CA ASN A 44 -3.04 13.84 1.67
C ASN A 44 -2.29 13.38 0.40
N ASP A 45 -1.41 14.20 -0.17
CA ASP A 45 -0.62 13.84 -1.36
C ASP A 45 0.51 12.84 -1.05
N PHE A 46 0.76 12.68 0.22
CA PHE A 46 1.86 11.91 0.78
C PHE A 46 1.59 10.39 0.78
N THR A 47 0.34 10.00 0.92
CA THR A 47 -0.08 8.63 1.15
C THR A 47 -0.26 7.86 -0.15
N ASP A 48 -0.74 8.53 -1.19
CA ASP A 48 -1.04 7.91 -2.48
C ASP A 48 0.23 7.43 -3.22
N ALA A 49 1.32 8.21 -3.14
CA ALA A 49 2.60 7.83 -3.72
C ALA A 49 3.20 6.60 -3.05
N THR A 50 3.16 6.54 -1.70
CA THR A 50 3.68 5.39 -0.93
C THR A 50 2.88 4.11 -1.19
N ALA A 51 1.56 4.22 -1.32
CA ALA A 51 0.70 3.09 -1.64
C ALA A 51 0.99 2.54 -3.04
N ARG A 52 1.17 3.41 -4.02
CA ARG A 52 1.51 3.01 -5.39
C ARG A 52 2.86 2.34 -5.45
N GLU A 53 3.87 2.89 -4.78
CA GLU A 53 5.21 2.32 -4.69
C GLU A 53 5.16 0.93 -4.05
N TYR A 54 4.45 0.78 -2.93
CA TYR A 54 4.29 -0.50 -2.26
C TYR A 54 3.54 -1.53 -3.11
N THR A 55 2.45 -1.12 -3.73
CA THR A 55 1.67 -2.00 -4.61
C THR A 55 2.48 -2.41 -5.84
N GLN A 56 3.22 -1.49 -6.43
CA GLN A 56 4.06 -1.75 -7.58
C GLN A 56 5.21 -2.71 -7.24
N HIS A 57 5.82 -2.56 -6.06
CA HIS A 57 6.82 -3.49 -5.57
C HIS A 57 6.30 -4.92 -5.52
N VAL A 58 5.14 -5.14 -4.88
CA VAL A 58 4.54 -6.48 -4.77
C VAL A 58 4.28 -7.13 -6.14
N TYR A 59 3.90 -6.33 -7.14
CA TYR A 59 3.62 -6.85 -8.48
C TYR A 59 4.83 -7.03 -9.37
N ASN A 60 5.84 -6.21 -9.19
CA ASN A 60 6.99 -6.15 -10.08
C ASN A 60 8.27 -6.74 -9.45
N GLU A 61 8.20 -7.30 -8.26
CA GLU A 61 9.33 -7.89 -7.54
C GLU A 61 10.46 -6.89 -7.22
N TYR A 62 10.12 -5.60 -7.12
CA TYR A 62 11.09 -4.58 -6.74
C TYR A 62 11.20 -4.44 -5.23
N LYS A 63 12.40 -4.16 -4.77
CA LYS A 63 12.64 -3.81 -3.37
C LYS A 63 11.97 -2.49 -3.03
N PHE A 64 11.32 -2.43 -1.89
CA PHE A 64 10.58 -1.27 -1.42
C PHE A 64 11.11 -0.80 -0.07
N THR A 65 11.28 0.50 0.08
CA THR A 65 11.55 1.13 1.37
C THR A 65 10.64 2.34 1.52
N GLY A 66 9.78 2.30 2.51
CA GLY A 66 8.89 3.41 2.84
C GLY A 66 9.70 4.66 3.20
N ARG A 67 9.22 5.82 2.76
CA ARG A 67 9.95 7.09 2.89
C ARG A 67 10.27 7.52 4.33
N ASN A 68 9.47 7.07 5.29
CA ASN A 68 9.65 7.39 6.71
C ASN A 68 10.42 6.29 7.46
N TYR A 69 10.78 5.20 6.78
CA TYR A 69 11.58 4.15 7.38
C TYR A 69 13.01 4.62 7.62
N ASN A 70 13.45 4.53 8.86
CA ASN A 70 14.80 4.89 9.28
C ASN A 70 15.30 3.95 10.37
N GLY A 71 15.07 2.64 10.19
CA GLY A 71 15.52 1.61 11.13
C GLY A 71 14.71 1.50 12.43
N GLN A 72 13.54 2.13 12.50
CA GLN A 72 12.64 1.98 13.65
C GLN A 72 12.23 0.52 13.83
N SER A 73 12.15 0.09 15.06
CA SER A 73 11.58 -1.22 15.38
C SER A 73 10.06 -1.24 15.13
N VAL A 74 9.49 -2.42 14.93
CA VAL A 74 8.03 -2.60 14.79
C VAL A 74 7.27 -2.03 16.00
N LYS A 75 7.89 -2.03 17.19
CA LYS A 75 7.32 -1.42 18.39
C LYS A 75 7.21 0.09 18.25
N GLU A 76 8.28 0.75 17.84
CA GLU A 76 8.31 2.20 17.64
C GLU A 76 7.35 2.63 16.56
N VAL A 77 7.31 1.92 15.42
CA VAL A 77 6.34 2.17 14.35
C VAL A 77 4.90 2.03 14.86
N THR A 78 4.62 1.01 15.69
CA THR A 78 3.28 0.84 16.28
C THR A 78 2.86 2.03 17.14
N GLU A 79 3.78 2.60 17.95
CA GLU A 79 3.49 3.79 18.75
C GLU A 79 3.28 5.03 17.86
N ILE A 80 4.11 5.21 16.83
CA ILE A 80 3.95 6.29 15.85
C ILE A 80 2.57 6.23 15.18
N ILE A 81 2.16 5.04 14.71
CA ILE A 81 0.84 4.85 14.10
C ILE A 81 -0.27 5.15 15.12
N ARG A 82 -0.13 4.72 16.38
CA ARG A 82 -1.12 4.97 17.43
C ARG A 82 -1.33 6.45 17.68
N ASP A 83 -0.24 7.20 17.78
CA ASP A 83 -0.31 8.64 18.04
C ASP A 83 -0.85 9.39 16.82
N TRP A 84 -0.47 8.98 15.63
CA TRP A 84 -1.00 9.54 14.40
C TRP A 84 -2.52 9.29 14.27
N LEU A 85 -2.99 8.07 14.54
CA LEU A 85 -4.43 7.74 14.52
C LEU A 85 -5.23 8.63 15.48
N LYS A 86 -4.73 8.83 16.70
CA LYS A 86 -5.39 9.70 17.70
C LYS A 86 -5.46 11.15 17.22
N LYS A 87 -4.39 11.63 16.57
CA LYS A 87 -4.29 13.01 16.09
C LYS A 87 -5.15 13.24 14.84
N THR A 88 -5.14 12.30 13.90
CA THR A 88 -5.78 12.45 12.59
C THR A 88 -7.27 12.14 12.64
N TYR A 89 -7.67 11.19 13.49
CA TYR A 89 -9.05 10.73 13.63
C TYR A 89 -9.56 10.83 15.08
N PRO A 90 -9.61 12.06 15.64
CA PRO A 90 -10.13 12.26 16.99
C PRO A 90 -11.60 11.88 17.01
N GLY A 91 -12.00 10.98 17.90
CA GLY A 91 -13.38 10.50 18.01
C GLY A 91 -13.64 9.14 17.36
N TYR A 92 -12.70 8.63 16.52
CA TYR A 92 -12.79 7.24 16.07
C TYR A 92 -12.11 6.31 17.08
N LYS A 93 -12.61 5.09 17.19
CA LYS A 93 -12.00 4.08 18.05
C LYS A 93 -11.24 3.07 17.21
N PHE A 94 -9.98 2.92 17.53
CA PHE A 94 -9.10 1.94 16.91
C PHE A 94 -8.57 0.97 17.95
N SER A 95 -8.41 -0.29 17.54
CA SER A 95 -7.57 -1.26 18.22
C SER A 95 -6.29 -1.43 17.42
N LEU A 96 -5.15 -1.26 18.07
CA LEU A 96 -3.84 -1.40 17.44
C LEU A 96 -3.02 -2.39 18.24
N THR A 97 -2.75 -3.55 17.67
CA THR A 97 -2.03 -4.65 18.32
C THR A 97 -0.87 -5.13 17.46
N ARG A 98 0.15 -5.68 18.11
CA ARG A 98 1.23 -6.40 17.44
C ARG A 98 1.04 -7.88 17.63
N TRP A 99 1.30 -8.64 16.59
CA TRP A 99 1.24 -10.09 16.63
C TRP A 99 2.55 -10.70 16.10
N HIS A 100 3.07 -11.69 16.83
CA HIS A 100 4.31 -12.39 16.48
C HIS A 100 5.51 -11.48 16.15
N TYR A 101 5.66 -10.33 16.81
CA TYR A 101 6.76 -9.35 16.64
C TYR A 101 6.86 -8.70 15.25
N SER A 102 6.34 -9.33 14.22
CA SER A 102 6.48 -8.90 12.82
C SER A 102 5.16 -8.47 12.17
N SER A 103 4.05 -8.44 12.89
CA SER A 103 2.76 -8.02 12.34
C SER A 103 2.15 -6.89 13.14
N ILE A 104 1.58 -5.92 12.44
CA ILE A 104 0.76 -4.84 12.99
C ILE A 104 -0.68 -5.09 12.55
N VAL A 105 -1.60 -5.16 13.50
CA VAL A 105 -3.04 -5.31 13.24
C VAL A 105 -3.74 -4.03 13.66
N ILE A 106 -4.42 -3.38 12.71
CA ILE A 106 -5.19 -2.16 12.93
C ILE A 106 -6.66 -2.48 12.68
N LYS A 107 -7.51 -2.27 13.70
CA LYS A 107 -8.97 -2.47 13.59
C LYS A 107 -9.66 -1.14 13.81
N LEU A 108 -10.52 -0.73 12.89
CA LEU A 108 -11.47 0.35 13.10
C LEU A 108 -12.70 -0.23 13.80
N LEU A 109 -12.95 0.18 15.04
CA LEU A 109 -14.06 -0.31 15.88
C LEU A 109 -15.29 0.59 15.81
N GLU A 110 -15.09 1.92 15.86
CA GLU A 110 -16.16 2.91 15.80
C GLU A 110 -15.70 4.13 14.99
N ALA A 111 -16.59 4.67 14.17
CA ALA A 111 -16.42 5.89 13.41
C ALA A 111 -17.76 6.62 13.27
N ASP A 112 -17.74 7.84 12.76
CA ASP A 112 -18.92 8.68 12.52
C ASP A 112 -19.59 8.44 11.16
N PHE A 113 -19.24 7.31 10.50
CA PHE A 113 -19.78 6.94 9.19
C PHE A 113 -20.13 5.44 9.12
N GLU A 114 -21.01 5.10 8.19
CA GLU A 114 -21.28 3.71 7.84
C GLU A 114 -20.10 3.13 7.05
N ALA A 115 -19.50 2.05 7.56
CA ALA A 115 -18.31 1.48 6.93
C ALA A 115 -18.63 0.65 5.67
N PHE A 116 -19.77 -0.05 5.67
CA PHE A 116 -20.15 -0.95 4.58
C PHE A 116 -21.37 -0.44 3.84
N ILE A 117 -21.42 -0.70 2.54
CA ILE A 117 -22.58 -0.44 1.70
C ILE A 117 -23.75 -1.33 2.15
N ASP A 118 -23.46 -2.60 2.42
CA ASP A 118 -24.42 -3.51 3.07
C ASP A 118 -24.45 -3.25 4.57
N LYS A 119 -25.51 -2.61 5.05
CA LYS A 119 -25.72 -2.27 6.46
C LYS A 119 -25.87 -3.46 7.40
N SER A 120 -26.05 -4.67 6.88
CA SER A 120 -26.06 -5.89 7.69
C SER A 120 -24.65 -6.37 8.06
N LYS A 121 -23.65 -5.96 7.31
CA LYS A 121 -22.26 -6.32 7.51
C LYS A 121 -21.67 -5.57 8.70
N ARG A 122 -20.99 -6.28 9.60
CA ARG A 122 -20.42 -5.71 10.83
C ARG A 122 -18.91 -5.80 10.88
N ARG A 123 -18.30 -6.70 10.08
CA ARG A 123 -16.87 -6.96 10.12
C ARG A 123 -16.34 -7.35 8.76
N LYS A 124 -15.10 -6.93 8.49
CA LYS A 124 -14.32 -7.39 7.34
C LYS A 124 -12.83 -7.22 7.61
N GLN A 125 -12.05 -8.25 7.29
CA GLN A 125 -10.62 -8.10 7.07
C GLN A 125 -10.40 -7.55 5.66
N LEU A 126 -9.61 -6.50 5.55
CA LEU A 126 -9.38 -5.79 4.30
C LEU A 126 -8.14 -6.32 3.59
N ASN A 127 -8.25 -6.48 2.27
CA ASN A 127 -7.08 -6.77 1.47
C ASN A 127 -6.29 -5.47 1.24
N VAL A 128 -5.13 -5.34 1.87
CA VAL A 128 -4.30 -4.14 1.83
C VAL A 128 -3.85 -3.75 0.41
N TYR A 129 -3.74 -4.71 -0.51
CA TYR A 129 -3.32 -4.48 -1.89
C TYR A 129 -4.44 -3.92 -2.76
N TRP A 130 -5.69 -4.38 -2.55
CA TRP A 130 -6.87 -4.02 -3.33
C TRP A 130 -7.84 -3.11 -2.60
N LEU A 131 -7.39 -2.51 -1.50
CA LEU A 131 -8.25 -1.72 -0.62
C LEU A 131 -8.92 -0.53 -1.34
N HIS A 132 -8.23 0.10 -2.27
CA HIS A 132 -8.75 1.21 -3.08
C HIS A 132 -9.86 0.81 -4.05
N GLU A 133 -9.99 -0.49 -4.38
CA GLU A 133 -11.02 -1.04 -5.26
C GLU A 133 -12.11 -1.81 -4.49
N ASP A 134 -12.06 -1.82 -3.16
CA ASP A 134 -13.02 -2.57 -2.34
C ASP A 134 -14.43 -1.99 -2.47
N LYS A 135 -15.28 -2.69 -3.22
CA LYS A 135 -16.66 -2.25 -3.53
C LYS A 135 -17.66 -2.48 -2.40
N GLU A 136 -17.29 -3.16 -1.34
CA GLU A 136 -18.16 -3.39 -0.19
C GLU A 136 -18.10 -2.23 0.81
N LEU A 137 -17.03 -1.43 0.74
CA LEU A 137 -16.84 -0.27 1.59
C LEU A 137 -17.55 0.96 1.00
N THR A 138 -18.06 1.81 1.89
CA THR A 138 -18.44 3.17 1.50
C THR A 138 -17.20 3.96 1.05
N ASP A 139 -17.39 5.02 0.26
CA ASP A 139 -16.28 5.84 -0.20
C ASP A 139 -15.49 6.43 0.97
N ARG A 140 -16.18 6.87 2.02
CA ARG A 140 -15.54 7.41 3.21
C ARG A 140 -14.73 6.36 3.98
N ALA A 141 -15.28 5.16 4.15
CA ALA A 141 -14.55 4.06 4.79
C ALA A 141 -13.29 3.71 3.99
N ARG A 142 -13.43 3.63 2.68
CA ARG A 142 -12.31 3.32 1.78
C ARG A 142 -11.22 4.38 1.87
N GLU A 143 -11.56 5.66 1.81
CA GLU A 143 -10.63 6.78 1.97
C GLU A 143 -9.85 6.69 3.29
N VAL A 144 -10.55 6.53 4.42
CA VAL A 144 -9.94 6.44 5.75
C VAL A 144 -8.99 5.24 5.84
N MET A 145 -9.43 4.06 5.37
CA MET A 145 -8.63 2.85 5.48
C MET A 145 -7.42 2.85 4.54
N VAL A 146 -7.55 3.44 3.34
CA VAL A 146 -6.43 3.67 2.42
C VAL A 146 -5.40 4.60 3.07
N ASN A 147 -5.84 5.70 3.66
CA ASN A 147 -4.95 6.65 4.34
C ASN A 147 -4.19 5.99 5.50
N ILE A 148 -4.85 5.14 6.28
CA ILE A 148 -4.22 4.36 7.37
C ILE A 148 -3.19 3.37 6.81
N ARG A 149 -3.54 2.63 5.76
CA ARG A 149 -2.62 1.70 5.09
C ARG A 149 -1.36 2.43 4.63
N ASP A 150 -1.53 3.54 3.95
CA ASP A 150 -0.45 4.28 3.32
C ASP A 150 0.46 4.92 4.35
N PHE A 151 -0.11 5.47 5.41
CA PHE A 151 0.69 5.97 6.53
C PHE A 151 1.49 4.84 7.20
N ALA A 152 0.88 3.70 7.49
CA ALA A 152 1.59 2.58 8.09
C ALA A 152 2.71 2.06 7.17
N ASN A 153 2.44 1.89 5.88
CA ASN A 153 3.42 1.41 4.91
C ASN A 153 4.55 2.42 4.64
N SER A 154 4.36 3.70 4.94
CA SER A 154 5.46 4.66 4.84
C SER A 154 6.63 4.37 5.80
N TYR A 155 6.41 3.55 6.82
CA TYR A 155 7.43 3.05 7.77
C TYR A 155 7.85 1.60 7.52
N ASN A 156 7.35 0.98 6.45
CA ASN A 156 7.64 -0.40 6.12
C ASN A 156 8.78 -0.51 5.10
N PHE A 157 9.39 -1.67 5.01
CA PHE A 157 10.22 -2.05 3.88
C PHE A 157 9.97 -3.51 3.50
N ASP A 158 10.28 -3.83 2.28
CA ASP A 158 10.31 -5.20 1.76
C ASP A 158 11.56 -5.36 0.90
N ASP A 159 12.43 -6.26 1.29
CA ASP A 159 13.67 -6.62 0.60
C ASP A 159 13.64 -8.10 0.21
N SER A 160 12.45 -8.63 0.05
CA SER A 160 12.25 -10.03 -0.31
C SER A 160 12.74 -10.32 -1.72
N ASP A 161 13.24 -11.52 -1.94
CA ASP A 161 13.62 -12.04 -3.25
C ASP A 161 12.89 -13.38 -3.46
N MET A 162 11.88 -13.35 -4.29
CA MET A 162 11.05 -14.52 -4.60
C MET A 162 11.79 -15.59 -5.39
N MET A 163 12.90 -15.25 -6.08
CA MET A 163 13.70 -16.20 -6.85
C MET A 163 14.57 -17.07 -5.94
N THR A 164 14.92 -16.58 -4.76
CA THR A 164 15.78 -17.27 -3.79
C THR A 164 15.03 -17.71 -2.54
N ASP A 165 13.68 -17.60 -2.53
CA ASP A 165 12.83 -17.86 -1.35
C ASP A 165 13.25 -17.05 -0.10
N TYR A 166 13.86 -15.88 -0.31
CA TYR A 166 14.25 -14.98 0.74
C TYR A 166 13.12 -13.98 1.02
N PHE A 167 12.51 -14.06 2.21
CA PHE A 167 11.43 -13.16 2.64
C PHE A 167 11.93 -12.26 3.77
N HIS A 168 12.04 -10.96 3.49
CA HIS A 168 12.51 -9.97 4.43
C HIS A 168 11.66 -8.71 4.38
N VAL A 169 10.61 -8.70 5.19
CA VAL A 169 9.66 -7.59 5.34
C VAL A 169 9.78 -7.05 6.77
N HIS A 170 9.76 -5.74 6.93
CA HIS A 170 9.84 -5.12 8.24
C HIS A 170 8.66 -5.52 9.12
N PHE A 171 7.43 -5.40 8.59
CA PHE A 171 6.24 -5.92 9.23
C PHE A 171 5.13 -6.23 8.22
N TYR A 172 4.27 -7.18 8.60
CA TYR A 172 3.04 -7.49 7.88
C TYR A 172 1.91 -6.62 8.43
N LEU A 173 1.25 -5.87 7.54
CA LEU A 173 0.14 -5.00 7.90
C LEU A 173 -1.19 -5.74 7.69
N ASN A 174 -1.99 -5.84 8.75
CA ASN A 174 -3.35 -6.35 8.71
C ASN A 174 -4.31 -5.23 9.11
N ILE A 175 -5.33 -5.00 8.30
CA ILE A 175 -6.33 -3.96 8.52
C ILE A 175 -7.72 -4.61 8.55
N GLU A 176 -8.52 -4.23 9.54
CA GLU A 176 -9.87 -4.77 9.73
C GLU A 176 -10.84 -3.64 10.07
N ILE A 177 -12.11 -3.85 9.77
CA ILE A 177 -13.24 -3.04 10.26
C ILE A 177 -14.15 -3.92 11.09
N GLY A 178 -14.60 -3.39 12.22
CA GLY A 178 -15.47 -4.08 13.19
C GLY A 178 -14.71 -4.92 14.20
N SER A 179 -15.45 -5.46 15.16
CA SER A 179 -14.96 -6.40 16.19
C SER A 179 -15.73 -7.72 16.14
N ASP A 180 -15.16 -8.72 16.76
CA ASP A 180 -15.85 -9.98 17.03
C ASP A 180 -16.98 -9.80 18.03
#